data_6982602d21cfacd044439523fb801013
#
_entry.id   6982602d21cfacd044439523fb801013
#
_cell.length_a   1.000
_cell.length_b   1.000
_cell.length_c   1.000
_cell.angle_alpha   90.00
_cell.angle_beta   90.00
_cell.angle_gamma   90.00
#
_symmetry.space_group_name_H-M   'P 1'
#
loop_
_entity.id
_entity.type
_entity.pdbx_description
1 polymer ?
#
loop_
_entity_poly.entity_id
_entity_poly.type
_entity_poly.pdbx_seq_one_letter_code
_entity_poly.pdbx_strand_id
1 'polypeptide(L)'
;MIALDLPPEQRLSTLTTQLATGTTAYNPTLYLSRARAYLDLGFPDLASGDAYRAVLLTDYVRDYLEEGELSASPADYDDDEREDAEEFRAATHAWRYITSSPTPLETLEEASLSLLARSLHLVGCNEQATSYLRLALRRFPNSPKFSSLLQETSASPASSGKARRFVYPWNHHEPDRFSSETLEYLNTRVIPASSKNVEVRVVKLPLLGENAEDLGTTTQLGVFATADIGVGEVCLEEESALTVVTDPMDGGLCEYCGQRWEGETSTCSLCADAEAEGIETVVPVWCSTHCRDSAIEKYHPALCTRPTAPLHRAANASSATALTATSQPGGSVYALLLLKTFAMALVQNTHPLSLPETKYLYGVPPIEEAGDLRIGWGWEENVRGAVGILEALGVDVFTGTSHLSKAAEPEWWNTWVVNTLIAKFRGVASGRLDSRGYTEAAAAHTLYSLVNHDCEPNVRWECGGIMKFWGVGKEEGAEEGAAVRKGEELKSCYCDKSLGYKERREWMMGCLGGCCRCERCLREEREEMEGGKVLN
;
A
#
# COMPACT_ATOMS: atom_id res chain seq x y z
N MET A 1 29.60 -18.13 8.16
CA MET A 1 29.25 -19.15 7.16
C MET A 1 27.74 -19.20 7.14
N ILE A 2 27.10 -18.67 6.05
CA ILE A 2 25.64 -18.69 5.90
C ILE A 2 25.29 -20.16 5.69
N ALA A 3 24.40 -20.69 6.52
CA ALA A 3 24.01 -22.11 6.47
C ALA A 3 23.17 -22.37 5.20
N LEU A 4 23.83 -22.57 4.07
CA LEU A 4 23.22 -22.90 2.77
C LEU A 4 22.46 -24.25 2.81
N ASP A 5 22.75 -25.07 3.80
CA ASP A 5 22.15 -26.41 3.98
C ASP A 5 20.83 -26.39 4.76
N LEU A 6 20.38 -25.22 5.26
CA LEU A 6 19.10 -25.11 5.96
C LEU A 6 17.92 -25.04 4.97
N PRO A 7 16.73 -25.54 5.35
CA PRO A 7 15.50 -25.30 4.60
C PRO A 7 15.29 -23.79 4.37
N PRO A 8 14.67 -23.38 3.23
CA PRO A 8 14.51 -21.96 2.87
C PRO A 8 13.88 -21.10 3.96
N GLU A 9 12.89 -21.60 4.69
CA GLU A 9 12.20 -20.89 5.78
C GLU A 9 13.14 -20.63 6.98
N GLN A 10 13.94 -21.64 7.38
CA GLN A 10 14.91 -21.47 8.46
C GLN A 10 16.06 -20.53 8.05
N ARG A 11 16.47 -20.61 6.79
CA ARG A 11 17.44 -19.68 6.20
C ARG A 11 16.91 -18.25 6.27
N LEU A 12 15.66 -18.04 5.87
CA LEU A 12 15.00 -16.74 5.88
C LEU A 12 14.97 -16.13 7.29
N SER A 13 14.53 -16.89 8.29
CA SER A 13 14.49 -16.45 9.70
C SER A 13 15.89 -16.07 10.21
N THR A 14 16.90 -16.91 9.94
CA THR A 14 18.28 -16.64 10.36
C THR A 14 18.82 -15.35 9.73
N LEU A 15 18.62 -15.17 8.41
CA LEU A 15 19.09 -13.99 7.68
C LEU A 15 18.37 -12.72 8.12
N THR A 16 17.08 -12.80 8.40
CA THR A 16 16.30 -11.66 8.93
C THR A 16 16.83 -11.23 10.29
N THR A 17 17.09 -12.18 11.20
CA THR A 17 17.71 -11.88 12.50
C THR A 17 19.10 -11.24 12.36
N GLN A 18 19.91 -11.72 11.42
CA GLN A 18 21.24 -11.14 11.17
C GLN A 18 21.12 -9.70 10.63
N LEU A 19 20.23 -9.44 9.69
CA LEU A 19 20.02 -8.10 9.13
C LEU A 19 19.44 -7.11 10.15
N ALA A 20 18.75 -7.58 11.18
CA ALA A 20 18.25 -6.74 12.27
C ALA A 20 19.33 -6.34 13.29
N THR A 21 20.57 -6.78 13.13
CA THR A 21 21.61 -6.63 14.17
C THR A 21 22.65 -5.57 13.76
N GLY A 22 22.48 -4.33 14.19
CA GLY A 22 23.51 -3.27 14.09
C GLY A 22 24.08 -3.11 12.68
N THR A 23 25.41 -3.09 12.56
CA THR A 23 26.11 -2.85 11.28
C THR A 23 25.93 -3.96 10.24
N THR A 24 25.49 -5.17 10.62
CA THR A 24 25.21 -6.24 9.66
C THR A 24 24.05 -5.90 8.71
N ALA A 25 23.23 -4.92 9.04
CA ALA A 25 22.22 -4.33 8.15
C ALA A 25 22.80 -3.80 6.83
N TYR A 26 24.07 -3.43 6.81
CA TYR A 26 24.75 -2.94 5.59
C TYR A 26 25.56 -4.01 4.84
N ASN A 27 25.27 -5.28 5.08
CA ASN A 27 25.99 -6.37 4.41
C ASN A 27 25.24 -6.84 3.14
N PRO A 28 25.70 -6.50 1.92
CA PRO A 28 25.01 -6.84 0.68
C PRO A 28 24.89 -8.35 0.47
N THR A 29 25.81 -9.16 1.01
CA THR A 29 25.78 -10.62 0.90
C THR A 29 24.59 -11.23 1.64
N LEU A 30 24.18 -10.63 2.76
CA LEU A 30 23.00 -11.09 3.52
C LEU A 30 21.70 -10.82 2.74
N TYR A 31 21.56 -9.65 2.15
CA TYR A 31 20.42 -9.34 1.27
C TYR A 31 20.34 -10.28 0.08
N LEU A 32 21.45 -10.51 -0.61
CA LEU A 32 21.49 -11.48 -1.73
C LEU A 32 21.11 -12.90 -1.30
N SER A 33 21.53 -13.30 -0.12
CA SER A 33 21.21 -14.62 0.43
C SER A 33 19.72 -14.70 0.80
N ARG A 34 19.14 -13.64 1.38
CA ARG A 34 17.72 -13.59 1.73
C ARG A 34 16.84 -13.48 0.48
N ALA A 35 17.24 -12.71 -0.53
CA ALA A 35 16.56 -12.67 -1.82
C ALA A 35 16.48 -14.05 -2.50
N ARG A 36 17.57 -14.84 -2.44
CA ARG A 36 17.56 -16.24 -2.94
C ARG A 36 16.60 -17.10 -2.14
N ALA A 37 16.57 -16.97 -0.81
CA ALA A 37 15.62 -17.71 0.02
C ALA A 37 14.16 -17.36 -0.33
N TYR A 38 13.86 -16.08 -0.60
CA TYR A 38 12.56 -15.67 -1.09
C TYR A 38 12.20 -16.29 -2.45
N LEU A 39 13.15 -16.34 -3.40
CA LEU A 39 12.93 -17.03 -4.68
C LEU A 39 12.65 -18.52 -4.50
N ASP A 40 13.42 -19.20 -3.63
CA ASP A 40 13.24 -20.62 -3.33
C ASP A 40 11.86 -20.92 -2.71
N LEU A 41 11.28 -19.93 -2.00
CA LEU A 41 9.93 -19.97 -1.43
C LEU A 41 8.83 -19.51 -2.40
N GLY A 42 9.18 -19.05 -3.60
CA GLY A 42 8.21 -18.57 -4.59
C GLY A 42 7.73 -17.13 -4.41
N PHE A 43 8.52 -16.29 -3.71
CA PHE A 43 8.25 -14.86 -3.49
C PHE A 43 9.21 -13.96 -4.30
N PRO A 44 9.10 -13.91 -5.63
CA PRO A 44 9.99 -13.07 -6.45
C PRO A 44 9.80 -11.56 -6.21
N ASP A 45 8.61 -11.13 -5.81
CA ASP A 45 8.29 -9.78 -5.39
C ASP A 45 9.11 -9.34 -4.17
N LEU A 46 9.21 -10.20 -3.14
CA LEU A 46 10.05 -9.93 -1.95
C LEU A 46 11.54 -10.00 -2.27
N ALA A 47 11.92 -10.95 -3.14
CA ALA A 47 13.31 -11.08 -3.58
C ALA A 47 13.81 -9.82 -4.31
N SER A 48 12.94 -9.13 -5.06
CA SER A 48 13.31 -7.89 -5.74
C SER A 48 13.66 -6.77 -4.77
N GLY A 49 12.97 -6.66 -3.63
CA GLY A 49 13.26 -5.66 -2.61
C GLY A 49 14.63 -5.86 -1.95
N ASP A 50 14.98 -7.09 -1.61
CA ASP A 50 16.29 -7.40 -1.04
C ASP A 50 17.41 -7.27 -2.08
N ALA A 51 17.18 -7.72 -3.32
CA ALA A 51 18.14 -7.54 -4.41
C ALA A 51 18.41 -6.05 -4.67
N TYR A 52 17.39 -5.18 -4.55
CA TYR A 52 17.55 -3.75 -4.69
C TYR A 52 18.39 -3.13 -3.57
N ARG A 53 18.15 -3.51 -2.31
CA ARG A 53 19.01 -3.08 -1.20
C ARG A 53 20.46 -3.49 -1.42
N ALA A 54 20.71 -4.68 -1.97
CA ALA A 54 22.06 -5.11 -2.32
C ALA A 54 22.65 -4.26 -3.46
N VAL A 55 21.86 -3.88 -4.47
CA VAL A 55 22.27 -2.95 -5.54
C VAL A 55 22.63 -1.59 -4.95
N LEU A 56 21.79 -1.01 -4.10
CA LEU A 56 22.07 0.29 -3.46
C LEU A 56 23.42 0.27 -2.71
N LEU A 57 23.65 -0.75 -1.86
CA LEU A 57 24.89 -0.86 -1.10
C LEU A 57 26.13 -1.00 -2.00
N THR A 58 26.04 -1.75 -3.09
CA THR A 58 27.18 -1.90 -4.01
C THR A 58 27.39 -0.66 -4.87
N ASP A 59 26.32 0.05 -5.23
CA ASP A 59 26.39 1.31 -5.98
C ASP A 59 26.99 2.41 -5.12
N TYR A 60 26.56 2.61 -3.88
CA TYR A 60 27.14 3.56 -2.94
C TYR A 60 28.65 3.31 -2.75
N VAL A 61 29.03 2.05 -2.51
CA VAL A 61 30.47 1.72 -2.35
C VAL A 61 31.26 2.07 -3.60
N ARG A 62 30.75 1.79 -4.79
CA ARG A 62 31.45 2.11 -6.04
C ARG A 62 31.58 3.61 -6.25
N ASP A 63 30.50 4.35 -6.08
CA ASP A 63 30.46 5.78 -6.35
C ASP A 63 31.48 6.52 -5.45
N TYR A 64 31.52 6.22 -4.14
CA TYR A 64 32.51 6.79 -3.22
C TYR A 64 33.94 6.27 -3.44
N LEU A 65 34.14 5.06 -4.01
CA LEU A 65 35.48 4.61 -4.42
C LEU A 65 35.97 5.36 -5.68
N GLU A 66 35.08 5.63 -6.65
CA GLU A 66 35.42 6.40 -7.85
C GLU A 66 35.74 7.86 -7.51
N GLU A 67 35.07 8.44 -6.52
CA GLU A 67 35.35 9.78 -5.98
C GLU A 67 36.60 9.83 -5.08
N GLY A 68 37.14 8.69 -4.70
CA GLY A 68 38.36 8.59 -3.85
C GLY A 68 38.07 8.83 -2.37
N GLU A 69 36.83 8.81 -1.94
CA GLU A 69 36.41 9.08 -0.56
C GLU A 69 36.48 7.83 0.34
N LEU A 70 36.32 6.63 -0.24
CA LEU A 70 36.57 5.38 0.48
C LEU A 70 38.00 4.90 0.28
N SER A 71 38.73 4.67 1.39
CA SER A 71 40.08 4.13 1.38
C SER A 71 40.10 2.67 1.85
N ALA A 72 41.22 1.96 1.56
CA ALA A 72 41.44 0.59 1.99
C ALA A 72 41.53 0.42 3.53
N SER A 73 41.68 1.52 4.26
CA SER A 73 41.70 1.55 5.73
C SER A 73 40.62 2.51 6.21
N PRO A 74 39.50 2.02 6.70
CA PRO A 74 38.43 2.87 7.24
C PRO A 74 38.95 3.50 8.55
N ALA A 75 39.53 4.69 8.47
CA ALA A 75 39.78 5.54 9.62
C ALA A 75 38.46 6.15 10.09
N ASP A 76 38.40 6.59 11.34
CA ASP A 76 37.24 7.23 11.92
C ASP A 76 36.81 8.45 11.08
N TYR A 77 35.73 8.31 10.33
CA TYR A 77 35.09 9.41 9.61
C TYR A 77 34.02 10.01 10.54
N ASP A 78 34.11 11.34 10.71
CA ASP A 78 33.07 12.12 11.41
C ASP A 78 32.00 12.49 10.38
N ASP A 79 30.89 11.74 10.37
CA ASP A 79 29.92 11.71 9.28
C ASP A 79 28.75 12.69 9.47
N ASP A 80 28.63 13.35 10.64
CA ASP A 80 27.40 14.03 11.04
C ASP A 80 27.12 15.37 10.33
N GLU A 81 28.11 15.93 9.60
CA GLU A 81 27.98 17.25 8.92
C GLU A 81 27.76 17.14 7.39
N ARG A 82 27.65 15.95 6.81
CA ARG A 82 27.52 15.75 5.35
C ARG A 82 26.04 15.77 4.94
N GLU A 83 25.73 16.35 3.77
CA GLU A 83 24.40 16.27 3.16
C GLU A 83 24.01 14.82 2.76
N ASP A 84 25.01 13.99 2.41
CA ASP A 84 24.91 12.58 2.02
C ASP A 84 25.30 11.60 3.16
N ALA A 85 25.25 12.06 4.43
CA ALA A 85 25.75 11.30 5.60
C ALA A 85 25.19 9.87 5.69
N GLU A 86 23.93 9.64 5.33
CA GLU A 86 23.31 8.30 5.40
C GLU A 86 23.87 7.36 4.32
N GLU A 87 24.02 7.84 3.08
CA GLU A 87 24.59 7.06 1.96
C GLU A 87 26.07 6.75 2.21
N PHE A 88 26.85 7.76 2.64
CA PHE A 88 28.26 7.60 2.98
C PHE A 88 28.47 6.61 4.14
N ARG A 89 27.63 6.67 5.16
CA ARG A 89 27.64 5.71 6.28
C ARG A 89 27.34 4.29 5.77
N ALA A 90 26.32 4.14 4.93
CA ALA A 90 25.97 2.87 4.33
C ALA A 90 27.11 2.31 3.47
N ALA A 91 27.72 3.15 2.62
CA ALA A 91 28.89 2.81 1.81
C ALA A 91 30.07 2.35 2.68
N THR A 92 30.40 3.09 3.73
CA THR A 92 31.52 2.79 4.64
C THR A 92 31.34 1.45 5.34
N HIS A 93 30.15 1.18 5.87
CA HIS A 93 29.84 -0.11 6.50
C HIS A 93 29.84 -1.26 5.50
N ALA A 94 29.22 -1.09 4.33
CA ALA A 94 29.21 -2.10 3.28
C ALA A 94 30.63 -2.42 2.80
N TRP A 95 31.48 -1.40 2.63
CA TRP A 95 32.87 -1.56 2.22
C TRP A 95 33.68 -2.40 3.21
N ARG A 96 33.49 -2.23 4.52
CA ARG A 96 34.12 -3.07 5.55
C ARG A 96 33.75 -4.56 5.38
N TYR A 97 32.48 -4.86 5.05
CA TYR A 97 32.06 -6.25 4.78
C TYR A 97 32.64 -6.79 3.48
N ILE A 98 32.68 -5.98 2.43
CA ILE A 98 33.21 -6.37 1.12
C ILE A 98 34.71 -6.67 1.23
N THR A 99 35.48 -5.79 1.86
CA THR A 99 36.93 -5.96 2.03
C THR A 99 37.33 -7.10 2.95
N SER A 100 36.48 -7.46 3.91
CA SER A 100 36.68 -8.63 4.77
C SER A 100 36.20 -9.95 4.16
N SER A 101 35.54 -9.89 3.00
CA SER A 101 35.01 -11.05 2.27
C SER A 101 35.98 -11.51 1.18
N PRO A 102 36.03 -12.81 0.84
CA PRO A 102 36.74 -13.29 -0.34
C PRO A 102 36.06 -12.90 -1.66
N THR A 103 34.85 -12.33 -1.62
CA THR A 103 34.05 -12.00 -2.80
C THR A 103 34.32 -10.54 -3.20
N PRO A 104 34.88 -10.29 -4.40
CA PRO A 104 35.12 -8.93 -4.90
C PRO A 104 33.82 -8.14 -5.08
N LEU A 105 33.92 -6.79 -5.00
CA LEU A 105 32.81 -5.87 -5.24
C LEU A 105 32.11 -6.15 -6.59
N GLU A 106 32.86 -6.26 -7.68
CA GLU A 106 32.34 -6.54 -9.02
C GLU A 106 31.46 -7.81 -9.07
N THR A 107 31.84 -8.86 -8.31
CA THR A 107 31.06 -10.11 -8.25
C THR A 107 29.75 -9.90 -7.49
N LEU A 108 29.75 -9.07 -6.45
CA LEU A 108 28.54 -8.72 -5.71
C LEU A 108 27.61 -7.85 -6.55
N GLU A 109 28.14 -6.87 -7.28
CA GLU A 109 27.36 -6.04 -8.23
C GLU A 109 26.71 -6.89 -9.32
N GLU A 110 27.48 -7.79 -9.96
CA GLU A 110 26.95 -8.71 -10.96
C GLU A 110 25.83 -9.59 -10.38
N ALA A 111 26.02 -10.10 -9.17
CA ALA A 111 25.03 -10.92 -8.49
C ALA A 111 23.78 -10.14 -8.12
N SER A 112 23.93 -8.90 -7.64
CA SER A 112 22.83 -8.01 -7.24
C SER A 112 21.95 -7.63 -8.43
N LEU A 113 22.55 -7.12 -9.50
CA LEU A 113 21.86 -6.74 -10.73
C LEU A 113 21.18 -7.95 -11.41
N SER A 114 21.85 -9.11 -11.41
CA SER A 114 21.27 -10.32 -11.98
C SER A 114 20.05 -10.82 -11.18
N LEU A 115 20.13 -10.78 -9.86
CA LEU A 115 19.06 -11.25 -8.99
C LEU A 115 17.87 -10.31 -9.06
N LEU A 116 18.12 -8.99 -9.07
CA LEU A 116 17.07 -7.98 -9.23
C LEU A 116 16.34 -8.14 -10.56
N ALA A 117 17.08 -8.18 -11.69
CA ALA A 117 16.48 -8.33 -13.01
C ALA A 117 15.67 -9.63 -13.14
N ARG A 118 16.19 -10.75 -12.61
CA ARG A 118 15.48 -12.02 -12.60
C ARG A 118 14.20 -11.96 -11.76
N SER A 119 14.24 -11.36 -10.59
CA SER A 119 13.08 -11.22 -9.70
C SER A 119 11.99 -10.37 -10.36
N LEU A 120 12.37 -9.23 -10.96
CA LEU A 120 11.46 -8.37 -11.72
C LEU A 120 10.82 -9.10 -12.90
N HIS A 121 11.59 -9.90 -13.65
CA HIS A 121 11.06 -10.71 -14.74
C HIS A 121 10.04 -11.74 -14.25
N LEU A 122 10.32 -12.43 -13.15
CA LEU A 122 9.42 -13.43 -12.56
C LEU A 122 8.10 -12.84 -12.04
N VAL A 123 8.11 -11.58 -11.59
CA VAL A 123 6.88 -10.84 -11.22
C VAL A 123 6.12 -10.34 -12.44
N GLY A 124 6.79 -10.24 -13.61
CA GLY A 124 6.22 -9.73 -14.87
C GLY A 124 6.57 -8.25 -15.15
N CYS A 125 7.43 -7.61 -14.35
CA CYS A 125 7.94 -6.25 -14.59
C CYS A 125 9.06 -6.26 -15.65
N ASN A 126 8.74 -6.68 -16.86
CA ASN A 126 9.74 -6.95 -17.93
C ASN A 126 10.44 -5.68 -18.44
N GLU A 127 9.75 -4.54 -18.43
CA GLU A 127 10.34 -3.26 -18.84
C GLU A 127 11.45 -2.83 -17.86
N GLN A 128 11.18 -2.90 -16.57
CA GLN A 128 12.14 -2.57 -15.50
C GLN A 128 13.29 -3.58 -15.48
N ALA A 129 13.00 -4.87 -15.60
CA ALA A 129 14.03 -5.91 -15.72
C ALA A 129 14.96 -5.62 -16.91
N THR A 130 14.40 -5.27 -18.07
CA THR A 130 15.16 -4.89 -19.27
C THR A 130 16.04 -3.66 -19.03
N SER A 131 15.56 -2.66 -18.31
CA SER A 131 16.30 -1.45 -17.96
C SER A 131 17.52 -1.77 -17.10
N TYR A 132 17.35 -2.59 -16.05
CA TYR A 132 18.45 -3.04 -15.20
C TYR A 132 19.44 -3.94 -15.95
N LEU A 133 18.98 -4.78 -16.86
CA LEU A 133 19.87 -5.62 -17.70
C LEU A 133 20.70 -4.78 -18.67
N ARG A 134 20.14 -3.72 -19.23
CA ARG A 134 20.89 -2.77 -20.07
C ARG A 134 21.93 -2.00 -19.23
N LEU A 135 21.59 -1.62 -18.01
CA LEU A 135 22.56 -1.04 -17.07
C LEU A 135 23.70 -2.03 -16.77
N ALA A 136 23.34 -3.27 -16.44
CA ALA A 136 24.30 -4.33 -16.14
C ALA A 136 25.24 -4.62 -17.34
N LEU A 137 24.75 -4.64 -18.57
CA LEU A 137 25.57 -4.83 -19.75
C LEU A 137 26.48 -3.63 -20.07
N ARG A 138 26.15 -2.42 -19.65
CA ARG A 138 27.10 -1.30 -19.72
C ARG A 138 28.30 -1.48 -18.77
N ARG A 139 28.05 -2.06 -17.59
CA ARG A 139 29.12 -2.35 -16.58
C ARG A 139 29.88 -3.64 -16.91
N PHE A 140 29.19 -4.65 -17.40
CA PHE A 140 29.68 -6.02 -17.67
C PHE A 140 29.39 -6.42 -19.12
N PRO A 141 30.02 -5.79 -20.13
CA PRO A 141 29.64 -5.95 -21.54
C PRO A 141 29.80 -7.37 -22.09
N ASN A 142 30.65 -8.19 -21.47
CA ASN A 142 30.93 -9.56 -21.91
C ASN A 142 30.21 -10.62 -21.06
N SER A 143 29.28 -10.25 -20.18
CA SER A 143 28.56 -11.23 -19.35
C SER A 143 27.52 -12.00 -20.18
N PRO A 144 27.70 -13.32 -20.41
CA PRO A 144 26.72 -14.13 -21.13
C PRO A 144 25.43 -14.29 -20.36
N LYS A 145 25.49 -14.17 -19.03
CA LYS A 145 24.34 -14.27 -18.13
C LYS A 145 23.36 -13.13 -18.37
N PHE A 146 23.85 -11.89 -18.44
CA PHE A 146 22.98 -10.73 -18.70
C PHE A 146 22.43 -10.73 -20.13
N SER A 147 23.24 -11.13 -21.12
CA SER A 147 22.79 -11.25 -22.50
C SER A 147 21.68 -12.30 -22.66
N SER A 148 21.81 -13.45 -22.03
CA SER A 148 20.79 -14.50 -22.05
C SER A 148 19.49 -14.05 -21.37
N LEU A 149 19.58 -13.45 -20.16
CA LEU A 149 18.42 -12.98 -19.42
C LEU A 149 17.73 -11.82 -20.14
N LEU A 150 18.49 -10.92 -20.81
CA LEU A 150 17.91 -9.85 -21.62
C LEU A 150 17.13 -10.42 -22.81
N GLN A 151 17.63 -11.45 -23.47
CA GLN A 151 16.93 -12.11 -24.56
C GLN A 151 15.62 -12.76 -24.07
N GLU A 152 15.64 -13.47 -22.94
CA GLU A 152 14.47 -14.08 -22.32
C GLU A 152 13.41 -13.01 -21.95
N THR A 153 13.82 -11.97 -21.27
CA THR A 153 12.94 -10.88 -20.82
C THR A 153 12.34 -10.11 -21.99
N SER A 154 13.15 -9.84 -23.05
CA SER A 154 12.68 -9.10 -24.23
C SER A 154 11.72 -9.91 -25.11
N ALA A 155 11.75 -11.24 -25.03
CA ALA A 155 10.81 -12.12 -25.73
C ALA A 155 9.44 -12.18 -25.03
N SER A 156 9.36 -11.76 -23.78
CA SER A 156 8.13 -11.73 -23.00
C SER A 156 7.34 -10.44 -23.28
N PRO A 157 5.98 -10.50 -23.34
CA PRO A 157 5.20 -9.29 -23.56
C PRO A 157 5.45 -8.26 -22.45
N ALA A 158 5.45 -6.98 -22.84
CA ALA A 158 5.42 -5.90 -21.86
C ALA A 158 4.14 -6.04 -21.02
N SER A 159 4.30 -6.25 -19.73
CA SER A 159 3.19 -6.40 -18.80
C SER A 159 3.47 -5.61 -17.52
N SER A 160 2.41 -5.08 -16.92
CA SER A 160 2.46 -4.68 -15.53
C SER A 160 2.64 -5.94 -14.67
N GLY A 161 3.51 -5.88 -13.67
CA GLY A 161 3.71 -6.99 -12.74
C GLY A 161 2.42 -7.40 -12.04
N LYS A 162 2.34 -8.65 -11.67
CA LYS A 162 1.22 -9.20 -10.89
C LYS A 162 1.75 -10.05 -9.74
N ALA A 163 1.29 -9.75 -8.54
CA ALA A 163 1.58 -10.54 -7.35
C ALA A 163 0.29 -11.05 -6.72
N ARG A 164 0.41 -12.04 -5.84
CA ARG A 164 -0.66 -12.51 -4.98
C ARG A 164 -0.52 -11.88 -3.61
N ARG A 165 -1.64 -11.64 -2.94
CA ARG A 165 -1.59 -11.32 -1.52
C ARG A 165 -1.41 -12.61 -0.73
N PHE A 166 -0.37 -12.65 0.11
CA PHE A 166 -0.13 -13.74 1.05
C PHE A 166 -0.34 -13.26 2.48
N VAL A 167 -0.85 -14.14 3.34
CA VAL A 167 -0.62 -14.04 4.77
C VAL A 167 0.72 -14.71 5.05
N TYR A 168 1.77 -13.90 5.11
CA TYR A 168 3.13 -14.44 5.28
C TYR A 168 3.26 -15.15 6.63
N PRO A 169 3.93 -16.32 6.72
CA PRO A 169 4.04 -17.08 7.97
C PRO A 169 4.72 -16.32 9.12
N TRP A 170 5.49 -15.29 8.78
CA TRP A 170 6.16 -14.42 9.76
C TRP A 170 5.37 -13.14 10.08
N ASN A 171 4.22 -12.91 9.43
CA ASN A 171 3.36 -11.78 9.72
C ASN A 171 2.47 -12.06 10.93
N HIS A 172 2.84 -11.52 12.07
CA HIS A 172 2.10 -11.64 13.32
C HIS A 172 1.22 -10.41 13.63
N HIS A 173 1.15 -9.44 12.71
CA HIS A 173 0.47 -8.16 12.90
C HIS A 173 -0.96 -8.15 12.32
N GLU A 174 -1.30 -9.09 11.46
CA GLU A 174 -2.67 -9.22 10.95
C GLU A 174 -3.48 -10.15 11.86
N PRO A 175 -4.58 -9.66 12.47
CA PRO A 175 -5.43 -10.49 13.29
C PRO A 175 -6.24 -11.47 12.41
N ASP A 176 -6.59 -12.61 12.98
CA ASP A 176 -7.66 -13.43 12.39
C ASP A 176 -8.97 -12.63 12.41
N ARG A 177 -9.43 -12.21 11.23
CA ARG A 177 -10.60 -11.34 11.08
C ARG A 177 -11.91 -11.97 11.55
N PHE A 178 -11.97 -13.29 11.62
CA PHE A 178 -13.18 -14.02 12.06
C PHE A 178 -13.10 -14.46 13.52
N SER A 179 -12.00 -14.20 14.21
CA SER A 179 -11.87 -14.55 15.61
C SER A 179 -12.84 -13.77 16.49
N SER A 180 -13.24 -14.38 17.61
CA SER A 180 -14.09 -13.72 18.62
C SER A 180 -13.43 -12.45 19.17
N GLU A 181 -12.11 -12.43 19.30
CA GLU A 181 -11.33 -11.28 19.76
C GLU A 181 -11.45 -10.09 18.80
N THR A 182 -11.30 -10.34 17.48
CA THR A 182 -11.48 -9.29 16.47
C THR A 182 -12.90 -8.75 16.45
N LEU A 183 -13.91 -9.62 16.47
CA LEU A 183 -15.31 -9.21 16.51
C LEU A 183 -15.65 -8.41 17.77
N GLU A 184 -15.15 -8.85 18.93
CA GLU A 184 -15.32 -8.12 20.17
C GLU A 184 -14.67 -6.73 20.11
N TYR A 185 -13.43 -6.64 19.61
CA TYR A 185 -12.74 -5.36 19.44
C TYR A 185 -13.51 -4.41 18.51
N LEU A 186 -13.92 -4.87 17.34
CA LEU A 186 -14.69 -4.07 16.40
C LEU A 186 -16.00 -3.56 17.02
N ASN A 187 -16.74 -4.42 17.71
CA ASN A 187 -18.05 -4.07 18.28
C ASN A 187 -17.96 -3.25 19.56
N THR A 188 -16.87 -3.37 20.35
CA THR A 188 -16.76 -2.67 21.64
C THR A 188 -15.86 -1.44 21.60
N ARG A 189 -15.00 -1.30 20.59
CA ARG A 189 -14.03 -0.21 20.48
C ARG A 189 -14.23 0.63 19.21
N VAL A 190 -14.40 0.00 18.04
CA VAL A 190 -14.49 0.72 16.77
C VAL A 190 -15.91 1.24 16.52
N ILE A 191 -16.91 0.37 16.60
CA ILE A 191 -18.32 0.74 16.39
C ILE A 191 -18.78 1.88 17.30
N PRO A 192 -18.55 1.86 18.65
CA PRO A 192 -19.08 2.92 19.51
C PRO A 192 -18.55 4.33 19.24
N ALA A 193 -17.38 4.42 18.58
CA ALA A 193 -16.84 5.72 18.16
C ALA A 193 -17.55 6.28 16.90
N SER A 194 -18.22 5.41 16.11
CA SER A 194 -18.74 5.75 14.79
C SER A 194 -20.26 5.54 14.66
N SER A 195 -20.89 4.75 15.52
CA SER A 195 -22.31 4.43 15.47
C SER A 195 -22.85 3.89 16.81
N LYS A 196 -24.18 4.01 16.96
CA LYS A 196 -24.92 3.40 18.09
C LYS A 196 -25.87 2.29 17.66
N ASN A 197 -26.15 2.20 16.35
CA ASN A 197 -27.25 1.39 15.81
C ASN A 197 -26.76 0.27 14.88
N VAL A 198 -25.46 -0.04 14.89
CA VAL A 198 -24.91 -1.12 14.06
C VAL A 198 -23.97 -2.03 14.84
N GLU A 199 -23.69 -3.19 14.30
CA GLU A 199 -22.71 -4.14 14.79
C GLU A 199 -22.06 -4.89 13.63
N VAL A 200 -20.84 -5.41 13.84
CA VAL A 200 -20.13 -6.27 12.88
C VAL A 200 -20.43 -7.73 13.18
N ARG A 201 -20.80 -8.49 12.15
CA ARG A 201 -21.03 -9.94 12.24
C ARG A 201 -20.33 -10.68 11.10
N VAL A 202 -20.14 -11.98 11.28
CA VAL A 202 -19.76 -12.89 10.21
C VAL A 202 -20.97 -13.16 9.30
N VAL A 203 -20.77 -13.08 7.99
CA VAL A 203 -21.81 -13.33 6.97
C VAL A 203 -21.28 -14.30 5.90
N LYS A 204 -22.20 -15.03 5.25
CA LYS A 204 -21.91 -15.83 4.07
C LYS A 204 -22.35 -15.06 2.83
N LEU A 205 -21.39 -14.80 1.94
CA LEU A 205 -21.63 -14.12 0.66
C LEU A 205 -21.33 -15.07 -0.50
N PRO A 206 -21.94 -14.83 -1.68
CA PRO A 206 -21.58 -15.59 -2.88
C PRO A 206 -20.08 -15.50 -3.16
N LEU A 207 -19.44 -16.62 -3.45
CA LEU A 207 -18.10 -16.63 -4.01
C LEU A 207 -18.19 -16.15 -5.46
N LEU A 208 -17.41 -15.13 -5.79
CA LEU A 208 -17.46 -14.48 -7.10
C LEU A 208 -16.42 -15.09 -8.04
N GLY A 209 -16.80 -15.36 -9.28
CA GLY A 209 -15.95 -15.82 -10.37
C GLY A 209 -16.00 -14.89 -11.57
N GLU A 210 -15.25 -15.22 -12.61
CA GLU A 210 -15.16 -14.41 -13.82
C GLU A 210 -16.47 -14.33 -14.62
N ASN A 211 -17.32 -15.35 -14.54
CA ASN A 211 -18.50 -15.52 -15.39
C ASN A 211 -19.84 -15.50 -14.64
N ALA A 212 -19.91 -14.96 -13.44
CA ALA A 212 -21.11 -14.91 -12.58
C ALA A 212 -21.74 -16.30 -12.29
N GLU A 213 -20.99 -17.38 -12.43
CA GLU A 213 -21.39 -18.75 -12.10
C GLU A 213 -21.54 -18.95 -10.59
N ASP A 214 -22.29 -19.98 -10.20
CA ASP A 214 -22.45 -20.31 -8.78
C ASP A 214 -21.28 -21.17 -8.29
N LEU A 215 -20.35 -20.51 -7.61
CA LEU A 215 -19.18 -21.13 -7.01
C LEU A 215 -19.38 -21.45 -5.51
N GLY A 216 -20.60 -21.30 -4.99
CA GLY A 216 -20.91 -21.46 -3.58
C GLY A 216 -20.75 -20.14 -2.80
N THR A 217 -20.36 -20.25 -1.53
CA THR A 217 -20.25 -19.08 -0.63
C THR A 217 -18.90 -19.00 0.04
N THR A 218 -18.48 -17.77 0.33
CA THR A 218 -17.32 -17.45 1.18
C THR A 218 -17.76 -16.79 2.48
N THR A 219 -16.92 -16.84 3.49
CA THR A 219 -17.15 -16.17 4.77
C THR A 219 -16.57 -14.76 4.69
N GLN A 220 -17.35 -13.76 5.11
CA GLN A 220 -16.95 -12.37 5.16
C GLN A 220 -17.44 -11.73 6.46
N LEU A 221 -16.96 -10.51 6.75
CA LEU A 221 -17.59 -9.64 7.75
C LEU A 221 -18.62 -8.76 7.06
N GLY A 222 -19.66 -8.36 7.81
CA GLY A 222 -20.66 -7.41 7.37
C GLY A 222 -21.14 -6.54 8.51
N VAL A 223 -21.67 -5.36 8.21
CA VAL A 223 -22.25 -4.42 9.18
C VAL A 223 -23.75 -4.60 9.20
N PHE A 224 -24.32 -4.79 10.38
CA PHE A 224 -25.73 -5.12 10.59
C PHE A 224 -26.42 -4.08 11.47
N ALA A 225 -27.64 -3.71 11.14
CA ALA A 225 -28.45 -2.83 11.96
C ALA A 225 -28.89 -3.49 13.28
N THR A 226 -28.67 -2.84 14.41
CA THR A 226 -29.16 -3.28 15.75
C THR A 226 -30.51 -2.67 16.11
N ALA A 227 -30.95 -1.65 15.37
CA ALA A 227 -32.25 -1.00 15.41
C ALA A 227 -32.70 -0.66 13.99
N ASP A 228 -33.97 -0.33 13.78
CA ASP A 228 -34.44 0.20 12.50
C ASP A 228 -33.75 1.52 12.18
N ILE A 229 -33.34 1.72 10.93
CA ILE A 229 -32.69 2.92 10.40
C ILE A 229 -33.64 3.57 9.40
N GLY A 230 -34.01 4.82 9.62
CA GLY A 230 -34.91 5.57 8.75
C GLY A 230 -34.24 6.03 7.45
N VAL A 231 -35.07 6.41 6.47
CA VAL A 231 -34.59 7.06 5.24
C VAL A 231 -33.98 8.42 5.61
N GLY A 232 -32.75 8.69 5.13
CA GLY A 232 -31.99 9.90 5.45
C GLY A 232 -31.35 9.93 6.84
N GLU A 233 -31.60 8.91 7.67
CA GLU A 233 -30.95 8.79 8.98
C GLU A 233 -29.47 8.40 8.81
N VAL A 234 -28.57 9.15 9.45
CA VAL A 234 -27.14 8.81 9.52
C VAL A 234 -26.96 7.64 10.48
N CYS A 235 -26.50 6.51 9.97
CA CYS A 235 -26.31 5.28 10.74
C CYS A 235 -24.86 4.99 11.09
N LEU A 236 -23.89 5.58 10.37
CA LEU A 236 -22.47 5.42 10.64
C LEU A 236 -21.74 6.71 10.24
N GLU A 237 -20.83 7.16 11.08
CA GLU A 237 -19.98 8.32 10.85
C GLU A 237 -18.55 7.95 11.33
N GLU A 238 -17.60 7.81 10.39
CA GLU A 238 -16.26 7.30 10.67
C GLU A 238 -15.20 8.32 10.23
N GLU A 239 -14.39 8.76 11.19
CA GLU A 239 -13.20 9.58 10.95
C GLU A 239 -11.98 8.67 10.75
N SER A 240 -11.10 9.01 9.82
CA SER A 240 -9.83 8.31 9.62
C SER A 240 -8.66 9.28 9.49
N ALA A 241 -7.65 9.09 10.35
CA ALA A 241 -6.38 9.79 10.21
C ALA A 241 -5.61 9.34 8.94
N LEU A 242 -5.95 8.19 8.38
CA LEU A 242 -5.42 7.71 7.10
C LEU A 242 -6.23 8.31 5.94
N THR A 243 -6.28 9.63 5.92
CA THR A 243 -6.84 10.47 4.85
C THR A 243 -5.69 11.24 4.21
N VAL A 244 -5.62 11.26 2.88
CA VAL A 244 -4.61 11.99 2.12
C VAL A 244 -5.27 12.91 1.09
N VAL A 245 -4.66 14.05 0.84
CA VAL A 245 -5.05 15.01 -0.21
C VAL A 245 -3.90 15.14 -1.21
N THR A 246 -4.22 15.21 -2.48
CA THR A 246 -3.20 15.27 -3.54
C THR A 246 -2.60 16.67 -3.68
N ASP A 247 -3.36 17.68 -3.34
CA ASP A 247 -2.95 19.08 -3.37
C ASP A 247 -3.31 19.78 -2.05
N PRO A 248 -2.50 19.62 -1.00
CA PRO A 248 -2.79 20.18 0.32
C PRO A 248 -2.57 21.68 0.42
N MET A 249 -1.89 22.32 -0.56
CA MET A 249 -1.60 23.75 -0.55
C MET A 249 -2.68 24.56 -1.29
N ASP A 250 -3.01 24.14 -2.50
CA ASP A 250 -3.90 24.91 -3.41
C ASP A 250 -5.31 24.29 -3.54
N GLY A 251 -5.48 23.04 -3.14
CA GLY A 251 -6.71 22.27 -3.31
C GLY A 251 -7.90 22.70 -2.43
N GLY A 252 -7.69 23.60 -1.48
CA GLY A 252 -8.75 24.05 -0.55
C GLY A 252 -9.29 22.94 0.34
N LEU A 253 -8.46 21.92 0.63
CA LEU A 253 -8.80 20.75 1.43
C LEU A 253 -7.97 20.69 2.69
N CYS A 254 -8.61 20.29 3.80
CA CYS A 254 -7.90 20.02 5.04
C CYS A 254 -7.00 18.81 4.90
N GLU A 255 -5.72 18.95 5.23
CA GLU A 255 -4.73 17.87 5.10
C GLU A 255 -5.03 16.66 6.01
N TYR A 256 -5.69 16.89 7.16
CA TYR A 256 -6.06 15.81 8.08
C TYR A 256 -7.36 15.11 7.67
N CYS A 257 -8.46 15.84 7.49
CA CYS A 257 -9.78 15.23 7.29
C CYS A 257 -10.26 15.25 5.83
N GLY A 258 -9.56 15.91 4.91
CA GLY A 258 -9.95 16.00 3.49
C GLY A 258 -11.18 16.87 3.21
N GLN A 259 -11.80 17.51 4.21
CA GLN A 259 -12.93 18.41 3.97
C GLN A 259 -12.50 19.70 3.28
N ARG A 260 -13.37 20.20 2.39
CA ARG A 260 -13.25 21.60 1.95
C ARG A 260 -13.47 22.52 3.13
N TRP A 261 -12.66 23.54 3.20
CA TRP A 261 -12.76 24.52 4.27
C TRP A 261 -13.15 25.88 3.74
N GLU A 262 -13.93 26.59 4.55
CA GLU A 262 -14.31 28.00 4.36
C GLU A 262 -14.01 28.72 5.68
N GLY A 263 -13.20 29.79 5.64
CA GLY A 263 -12.89 30.61 6.82
C GLY A 263 -11.44 30.46 7.31
N GLU A 264 -11.25 30.65 8.62
CA GLU A 264 -9.92 30.61 9.24
C GLU A 264 -9.34 29.20 9.25
N THR A 265 -8.08 29.09 8.84
CA THR A 265 -7.30 27.86 8.82
C THR A 265 -6.04 28.00 9.66
N SER A 266 -5.42 26.88 9.97
CA SER A 266 -4.09 26.86 10.58
C SER A 266 -3.10 26.10 9.71
N THR A 267 -1.85 26.52 9.73
CA THR A 267 -0.74 25.92 9.00
C THR A 267 0.43 25.63 9.94
N CYS A 268 1.43 24.91 9.47
CA CYS A 268 2.68 24.72 10.21
C CYS A 268 3.70 25.80 9.80
N SER A 269 4.12 26.64 10.75
CA SER A 269 5.13 27.68 10.48
C SER A 269 6.48 27.11 10.08
N LEU A 270 6.92 26.01 10.70
CA LEU A 270 8.19 25.36 10.36
C LEU A 270 8.21 24.85 8.91
N CYS A 271 7.08 24.28 8.43
CA CYS A 271 6.99 23.86 7.03
C CYS A 271 6.98 25.06 6.08
N ALA A 272 6.34 26.17 6.46
CA ALA A 272 6.32 27.40 5.66
C ALA A 272 7.72 28.04 5.59
N ASP A 273 8.46 28.06 6.69
CA ASP A 273 9.85 28.54 6.73
C ASP A 273 10.76 27.66 5.85
N ALA A 274 10.64 26.32 5.95
CA ALA A 274 11.42 25.37 5.16
C ALA A 274 11.13 25.49 3.65
N GLU A 275 9.85 25.69 3.27
CA GLU A 275 9.48 25.95 1.88
C GLU A 275 10.10 27.24 1.37
N ALA A 276 10.08 28.31 2.18
CA ALA A 276 10.70 29.59 1.84
C ALA A 276 12.23 29.49 1.68
N GLU A 277 12.89 28.54 2.36
CA GLU A 277 14.30 28.20 2.23
C GLU A 277 14.58 27.29 1.02
N GLY A 278 13.57 26.85 0.28
CA GLY A 278 13.68 26.06 -0.94
C GLY A 278 13.61 24.55 -0.73
N ILE A 279 13.24 24.07 0.47
CA ILE A 279 12.98 22.67 0.71
C ILE A 279 11.63 22.31 0.06
N GLU A 280 11.60 21.27 -0.75
CA GLU A 280 10.38 20.78 -1.42
C GLU A 280 9.40 20.10 -0.44
N THR A 281 9.07 20.79 0.65
CA THR A 281 8.14 20.30 1.67
C THR A 281 6.69 20.65 1.32
N VAL A 282 5.75 20.03 2.04
CA VAL A 282 4.32 20.39 1.99
C VAL A 282 3.98 21.26 3.20
N VAL A 283 3.40 22.41 2.95
CA VAL A 283 2.82 23.25 4.02
C VAL A 283 1.37 22.81 4.23
N PRO A 284 1.08 22.07 5.31
CA PRO A 284 -0.27 21.55 5.54
C PRO A 284 -1.24 22.68 5.92
N VAL A 285 -2.48 22.58 5.45
CA VAL A 285 -3.59 23.45 5.85
C VAL A 285 -4.61 22.62 6.62
N TRP A 286 -4.95 23.03 7.83
CA TRP A 286 -5.94 22.37 8.68
C TRP A 286 -7.16 23.27 8.90
N CYS A 287 -8.36 22.71 8.75
CA CYS A 287 -9.63 23.44 8.87
C CYS A 287 -10.02 23.78 10.31
N SER A 288 -9.35 23.19 11.30
CA SER A 288 -9.66 23.39 12.72
C SER A 288 -8.46 23.09 13.61
N THR A 289 -8.51 23.55 14.85
CA THR A 289 -7.53 23.17 15.89
C THR A 289 -7.54 21.68 16.17
N HIS A 290 -8.71 21.03 16.12
CA HIS A 290 -8.80 19.57 16.27
C HIS A 290 -8.00 18.85 15.18
N CYS A 291 -8.19 19.21 13.91
CA CYS A 291 -7.45 18.60 12.80
C CYS A 291 -5.93 18.80 12.90
N ARG A 292 -5.51 20.01 13.31
CA ARG A 292 -4.10 20.33 13.55
C ARG A 292 -3.53 19.47 14.68
N ASP A 293 -4.18 19.46 15.82
CA ASP A 293 -3.68 18.79 17.01
C ASP A 293 -3.65 17.27 16.80
N SER A 294 -4.66 16.71 16.14
CA SER A 294 -4.68 15.29 15.73
C SER A 294 -3.57 14.95 14.73
N ALA A 295 -3.28 15.83 13.77
CA ALA A 295 -2.17 15.62 12.83
C ALA A 295 -0.82 15.63 13.56
N ILE A 296 -0.61 16.60 14.47
CA ILE A 296 0.62 16.69 15.27
C ILE A 296 0.80 15.46 16.16
N GLU A 297 -0.26 14.97 16.78
CA GLU A 297 -0.20 13.78 17.63
C GLU A 297 0.11 12.51 16.84
N LYS A 298 -0.47 12.37 15.63
CA LYS A 298 -0.47 11.08 14.92
C LYS A 298 0.65 10.92 13.91
N TYR A 299 1.05 11.96 13.13
CA TYR A 299 1.98 11.79 12.02
C TYR A 299 2.78 13.03 11.60
N HIS A 300 2.28 14.25 11.79
CA HIS A 300 2.92 15.45 11.24
C HIS A 300 4.39 15.64 11.65
N PRO A 301 4.82 15.33 12.89
CA PRO A 301 6.24 15.44 13.26
C PRO A 301 7.20 14.67 12.34
N ALA A 302 6.75 13.56 11.72
CA ALA A 302 7.56 12.81 10.77
C ALA A 302 7.56 13.42 9.36
N LEU A 303 6.56 14.24 9.03
CA LEU A 303 6.44 14.92 7.73
C LEU A 303 6.98 16.35 7.76
N CYS A 304 7.11 16.92 8.97
CA CYS A 304 7.46 18.33 9.16
C CYS A 304 8.83 18.63 8.54
N THR A 305 8.89 19.62 7.67
CA THR A 305 10.09 20.06 6.91
C THR A 305 10.70 19.01 5.96
N ARG A 306 10.00 17.88 5.74
CA ARG A 306 10.51 16.81 4.86
C ARG A 306 10.18 17.07 3.39
N PRO A 307 11.04 16.63 2.43
CA PRO A 307 10.88 16.89 1.00
C PRO A 307 9.82 15.97 0.38
N THR A 308 8.55 16.11 0.78
CA THR A 308 7.44 15.25 0.36
C THR A 308 6.58 15.83 -0.77
N ALA A 309 6.77 17.10 -1.15
CA ALA A 309 6.02 17.75 -2.22
C ALA A 309 6.10 17.04 -3.59
N PRO A 310 7.22 16.42 -3.99
CA PRO A 310 7.27 15.63 -5.24
C PRO A 310 6.26 14.48 -5.27
N LEU A 311 6.02 13.80 -4.14
CA LEU A 311 5.04 12.71 -4.05
C LEU A 311 3.61 13.23 -4.24
N HIS A 312 3.28 14.38 -3.64
CA HIS A 312 1.98 15.02 -3.82
C HIS A 312 1.76 15.49 -5.26
N ARG A 313 2.77 16.12 -5.89
CA ARG A 313 2.69 16.52 -7.31
C ARG A 313 2.47 15.32 -8.22
N ALA A 314 3.16 14.21 -7.98
CA ALA A 314 2.99 12.98 -8.76
C ALA A 314 1.59 12.38 -8.59
N ALA A 315 1.04 12.39 -7.37
CA ALA A 315 -0.31 11.92 -7.10
C ALA A 315 -1.38 12.82 -7.73
N ASN A 316 -1.21 14.14 -7.67
CA ASN A 316 -2.12 15.12 -8.29
C ASN A 316 -2.15 15.02 -9.83
N ALA A 317 -1.03 14.67 -10.46
CA ALA A 317 -0.94 14.46 -11.90
C ALA A 317 -1.62 13.15 -12.38
N SER A 318 -1.97 12.26 -11.46
CA SER A 318 -2.54 10.94 -11.79
C SER A 318 -4.05 11.01 -11.98
N SER A 319 -4.55 10.50 -13.11
CA SER A 319 -5.99 10.42 -13.40
C SER A 319 -6.74 9.50 -12.43
N ALA A 320 -8.04 9.73 -12.26
CA ALA A 320 -8.96 8.89 -11.48
C ALA A 320 -8.95 7.40 -11.89
N THR A 321 -8.65 7.11 -13.17
CA THR A 321 -8.45 5.73 -13.65
C THR A 321 -7.28 5.03 -12.96
N ALA A 322 -6.40 5.78 -12.28
CA ALA A 322 -5.31 5.21 -11.48
C ALA A 322 -5.79 4.49 -10.20
N LEU A 323 -7.02 4.69 -9.75
CA LEU A 323 -7.62 3.93 -8.64
C LEU A 323 -8.14 2.55 -9.06
N THR A 324 -8.25 2.28 -10.37
CA THR A 324 -8.65 0.95 -10.86
C THR A 324 -7.47 0.00 -10.89
N ALA A 325 -7.72 -1.30 -10.70
CA ALA A 325 -6.71 -2.35 -10.53
C ALA A 325 -5.70 -2.53 -11.69
N THR A 326 -5.85 -1.79 -12.78
CA THR A 326 -5.06 -1.93 -14.01
C THR A 326 -4.12 -0.75 -14.29
N SER A 327 -4.14 0.32 -13.47
CA SER A 327 -3.39 1.54 -13.78
C SER A 327 -1.91 1.47 -13.37
N GLN A 328 -1.09 2.18 -14.13
CA GLN A 328 0.36 2.26 -14.04
C GLN A 328 0.82 2.79 -12.66
N PRO A 329 1.89 2.21 -12.08
CA PRO A 329 2.47 2.69 -10.84
C PRO A 329 3.29 3.98 -11.07
N GLY A 330 3.36 4.80 -10.06
CA GLY A 330 4.22 6.00 -10.04
C GLY A 330 3.42 7.29 -9.90
N GLY A 331 3.00 7.61 -8.70
CA GLY A 331 2.27 8.83 -8.36
C GLY A 331 0.82 8.57 -7.97
N SER A 332 0.51 7.36 -7.54
CA SER A 332 -0.85 7.04 -7.09
C SER A 332 -1.09 7.56 -5.67
N VAL A 333 -2.35 7.77 -5.32
CA VAL A 333 -2.75 8.07 -3.93
C VAL A 333 -2.33 6.99 -2.93
N TYR A 334 -2.03 5.77 -3.40
CA TYR A 334 -1.48 4.70 -2.57
C TYR A 334 -0.08 5.04 -2.04
N ALA A 335 0.74 5.77 -2.81
CA ALA A 335 2.03 6.27 -2.34
C ALA A 335 1.86 7.27 -1.19
N LEU A 336 0.84 8.15 -1.26
CA LEU A 336 0.51 9.09 -0.17
C LEU A 336 -0.05 8.37 1.06
N LEU A 337 -0.90 7.35 0.87
CA LEU A 337 -1.39 6.51 1.97
C LEU A 337 -0.23 5.76 2.65
N LEU A 338 0.74 5.27 1.87
CA LEU A 338 1.94 4.62 2.38
C LEU A 338 2.82 5.62 3.14
N LEU A 339 3.07 6.81 2.57
CA LEU A 339 3.79 7.91 3.23
C LEU A 339 3.17 8.24 4.59
N LYS A 340 1.85 8.47 4.63
CA LYS A 340 1.14 8.79 5.87
C LYS A 340 1.19 7.64 6.87
N THR A 341 1.05 6.39 6.42
CA THR A 341 1.16 5.20 7.28
C THR A 341 2.54 5.08 7.91
N PHE A 342 3.61 5.31 7.14
CA PHE A 342 4.97 5.28 7.65
C PHE A 342 5.23 6.44 8.63
N ALA A 343 4.74 7.64 8.33
CA ALA A 343 4.81 8.77 9.26
C ALA A 343 4.08 8.48 10.58
N MET A 344 2.89 7.86 10.52
CA MET A 344 2.17 7.42 11.71
C MET A 344 2.94 6.36 12.51
N ALA A 345 3.53 5.39 11.82
CA ALA A 345 4.34 4.33 12.45
C ALA A 345 5.53 4.91 13.22
N LEU A 346 6.21 5.89 12.63
CA LEU A 346 7.35 6.59 13.26
C LEU A 346 6.93 7.39 14.49
N VAL A 347 5.89 8.22 14.37
CA VAL A 347 5.44 9.10 15.47
C VAL A 347 4.85 8.29 16.61
N GLN A 348 4.05 7.26 16.31
CA GLN A 348 3.40 6.42 17.32
C GLN A 348 4.28 5.26 17.80
N ASN A 349 5.49 5.13 17.24
CA ASN A 349 6.42 4.03 17.52
C ASN A 349 5.73 2.66 17.47
N THR A 350 4.97 2.42 16.39
CA THR A 350 4.11 1.25 16.21
C THR A 350 4.33 0.65 14.83
N HIS A 351 4.45 -0.68 14.74
CA HIS A 351 4.59 -1.36 13.45
C HIS A 351 3.48 -0.94 12.48
N PRO A 352 3.77 -0.63 11.20
CA PRO A 352 2.80 -0.10 10.24
C PRO A 352 1.50 -0.92 10.09
N LEU A 353 1.59 -2.26 10.20
CA LEU A 353 0.42 -3.15 10.16
C LEU A 353 -0.34 -3.26 11.49
N SER A 354 0.22 -2.73 12.59
CA SER A 354 -0.40 -2.75 13.92
C SER A 354 -1.09 -1.44 14.29
N LEU A 355 -0.95 -0.40 13.47
CA LEU A 355 -1.67 0.87 13.65
C LEU A 355 -3.19 0.63 13.66
N PRO A 356 -3.97 1.32 14.49
CA PRO A 356 -5.43 1.18 14.50
C PRO A 356 -6.06 1.36 13.11
N GLU A 357 -5.52 2.29 12.33
CA GLU A 357 -5.99 2.63 10.99
C GLU A 357 -5.71 1.56 9.91
N THR A 358 -4.74 0.68 10.13
CA THR A 358 -4.35 -0.35 9.15
C THR A 358 -4.65 -1.76 9.60
N LYS A 359 -4.62 -2.03 10.91
CA LYS A 359 -4.71 -3.38 11.49
C LYS A 359 -5.95 -4.13 11.02
N TYR A 360 -7.09 -3.45 11.04
CA TYR A 360 -8.40 -4.05 10.71
C TYR A 360 -8.91 -3.70 9.31
N LEU A 361 -8.08 -3.09 8.46
CA LEU A 361 -8.39 -3.00 7.02
C LEU A 361 -8.19 -4.37 6.38
N TYR A 362 -9.14 -4.80 5.55
CA TYR A 362 -9.05 -6.11 4.90
C TYR A 362 -8.62 -6.02 3.44
N GLY A 363 -9.11 -5.09 2.65
CA GLY A 363 -8.71 -4.87 1.26
C GLY A 363 -8.87 -6.12 0.40
N VAL A 364 -7.89 -6.35 -0.49
CA VAL A 364 -7.88 -7.54 -1.33
C VAL A 364 -7.70 -8.79 -0.46
N PRO A 365 -8.54 -9.83 -0.62
CA PRO A 365 -8.40 -11.05 0.16
C PRO A 365 -7.10 -11.80 -0.17
N PRO A 366 -6.50 -12.51 0.81
CA PRO A 366 -5.31 -13.31 0.58
C PRO A 366 -5.61 -14.55 -0.27
N ILE A 367 -4.54 -15.18 -0.81
CA ILE A 367 -4.64 -16.34 -1.69
C ILE A 367 -5.42 -17.51 -1.06
N GLU A 368 -5.30 -17.68 0.24
CA GLU A 368 -5.97 -18.72 1.02
C GLU A 368 -7.51 -18.56 0.96
N GLU A 369 -8.02 -17.35 0.74
CA GLU A 369 -9.44 -17.03 0.62
C GLU A 369 -9.88 -16.83 -0.84
N ALA A 370 -9.02 -16.25 -1.68
CA ALA A 370 -9.35 -15.81 -3.05
C ALA A 370 -8.75 -16.68 -4.16
N GLY A 371 -8.04 -17.77 -3.82
CA GLY A 371 -7.40 -18.65 -4.81
C GLY A 371 -6.32 -17.93 -5.63
N ASP A 372 -6.37 -18.04 -6.96
CA ASP A 372 -5.31 -17.47 -7.85
C ASP A 372 -5.53 -15.98 -8.18
N LEU A 373 -6.28 -15.24 -7.37
CA LEU A 373 -6.44 -13.80 -7.57
C LEU A 373 -5.09 -13.09 -7.51
N ARG A 374 -4.73 -12.44 -8.62
CA ARG A 374 -3.50 -11.65 -8.74
C ARG A 374 -3.84 -10.18 -8.82
N ILE A 375 -3.18 -9.39 -7.98
CA ILE A 375 -3.28 -7.93 -8.00
C ILE A 375 -2.12 -7.33 -8.79
N GLY A 376 -2.35 -6.15 -9.35
CA GLY A 376 -1.27 -5.39 -9.98
C GLY A 376 -0.14 -5.16 -8.97
N TRP A 377 1.09 -5.39 -9.40
CA TRP A 377 2.30 -5.14 -8.62
C TRP A 377 3.23 -4.26 -9.46
N GLY A 378 3.74 -3.20 -8.87
CA GLY A 378 4.58 -2.24 -9.57
C GLY A 378 5.93 -2.07 -8.88
N TRP A 379 7.00 -2.09 -9.68
CA TRP A 379 8.35 -1.82 -9.19
C TRP A 379 8.45 -0.48 -8.46
N GLU A 380 7.92 0.59 -9.07
CA GLU A 380 7.94 1.94 -8.49
C GLU A 380 7.05 2.04 -7.24
N GLU A 381 5.91 1.37 -7.21
CA GLU A 381 4.98 1.46 -6.09
C GLU A 381 5.42 0.60 -4.90
N ASN A 382 5.84 -0.64 -5.17
CA ASN A 382 6.05 -1.65 -4.11
C ASN A 382 7.49 -1.71 -3.60
N VAL A 383 8.48 -1.19 -4.34
CA VAL A 383 9.89 -1.27 -3.93
C VAL A 383 10.57 0.09 -4.01
N ARG A 384 10.83 0.62 -5.21
CA ARG A 384 11.65 1.82 -5.38
C ARG A 384 11.01 3.05 -4.74
N GLY A 385 9.73 3.29 -5.01
CA GLY A 385 9.00 4.41 -4.42
C GLY A 385 8.82 4.25 -2.91
N ALA A 386 8.65 3.02 -2.41
CA ALA A 386 8.60 2.77 -0.96
C ALA A 386 9.95 3.11 -0.29
N VAL A 387 11.09 2.76 -0.91
CA VAL A 387 12.42 3.18 -0.45
C VAL A 387 12.54 4.71 -0.48
N GLY A 388 12.17 5.37 -1.57
CA GLY A 388 12.21 6.84 -1.66
C GLY A 388 11.30 7.55 -0.64
N ILE A 389 10.17 6.94 -0.25
CA ILE A 389 9.33 7.45 0.85
C ILE A 389 10.08 7.38 2.19
N LEU A 390 10.78 6.28 2.48
CA LEU A 390 11.57 6.14 3.70
C LEU A 390 12.71 7.16 3.75
N GLU A 391 13.44 7.33 2.66
CA GLU A 391 14.50 8.34 2.51
C GLU A 391 13.94 9.76 2.74
N ALA A 392 12.81 10.11 2.12
CA ALA A 392 12.13 11.38 2.34
C ALA A 392 11.73 11.60 3.80
N LEU A 393 11.39 10.55 4.54
CA LEU A 393 11.09 10.59 5.97
C LEU A 393 12.35 10.60 6.87
N GLY A 394 13.56 10.48 6.28
CA GLY A 394 14.83 10.37 7.01
C GLY A 394 14.93 9.05 7.79
N VAL A 395 14.45 7.97 7.17
CA VAL A 395 14.60 6.60 7.68
C VAL A 395 15.73 5.93 6.95
N ASP A 396 16.73 5.47 7.68
CA ASP A 396 17.76 4.61 7.12
C ASP A 396 17.14 3.28 6.65
N VAL A 397 17.15 3.06 5.35
CA VAL A 397 16.46 1.93 4.70
C VAL A 397 17.06 0.55 5.04
N PHE A 398 18.23 0.52 5.66
CA PHE A 398 18.94 -0.69 6.07
C PHE A 398 18.73 -1.02 7.55
N THR A 399 18.89 -0.03 8.44
CA THR A 399 18.70 -0.20 9.89
C THR A 399 17.27 0.02 10.34
N GLY A 400 16.47 0.70 9.53
CA GLY A 400 15.08 1.04 9.87
C GLY A 400 14.95 2.20 10.85
N THR A 401 16.05 2.77 11.32
CA THR A 401 16.05 3.82 12.35
C THR A 401 15.85 5.20 11.75
N SER A 402 15.34 6.12 12.54
CA SER A 402 15.24 7.54 12.22
C SER A 402 15.51 8.39 13.47
N HIS A 403 15.58 9.71 13.31
CA HIS A 403 15.70 10.62 14.45
C HIS A 403 14.46 10.57 15.39
N LEU A 404 13.29 10.19 14.88
CA LEU A 404 12.04 10.08 15.66
C LEU A 404 11.87 8.73 16.34
N SER A 405 12.32 7.66 15.70
CA SER A 405 12.16 6.31 16.23
C SER A 405 13.47 5.53 16.11
N LYS A 406 14.10 5.30 17.27
CA LYS A 406 15.25 4.38 17.40
C LYS A 406 14.83 2.94 17.67
N ALA A 407 13.56 2.72 17.94
CA ALA A 407 12.97 1.41 18.20
C ALA A 407 12.35 0.79 16.94
N ALA A 408 12.25 1.54 15.85
CA ALA A 408 11.84 0.98 14.56
C ALA A 408 12.89 -0.03 14.10
N GLU A 409 12.42 -1.18 13.66
CA GLU A 409 13.27 -2.27 13.18
C GLU A 409 13.27 -2.30 11.65
N PRO A 410 14.33 -2.82 10.99
CA PRO A 410 14.37 -2.94 9.52
C PRO A 410 13.18 -3.72 8.96
N GLU A 411 12.61 -4.63 9.75
CA GLU A 411 11.46 -5.44 9.35
C GLU A 411 10.21 -4.62 9.08
N TRP A 412 10.01 -3.48 9.76
CA TRP A 412 8.85 -2.59 9.57
C TRP A 412 8.75 -2.07 8.14
N TRP A 413 9.87 -2.00 7.44
CA TRP A 413 10.02 -1.39 6.11
C TRP A 413 10.31 -2.42 5.01
N ASN A 414 10.17 -3.70 5.31
CA ASN A 414 10.37 -4.74 4.32
C ASN A 414 9.28 -4.74 3.25
N THR A 415 9.64 -5.21 2.07
CA THR A 415 8.73 -5.27 0.92
C THR A 415 7.45 -6.05 1.21
N TRP A 416 7.48 -7.06 2.09
CA TRP A 416 6.26 -7.77 2.49
C TRP A 416 5.27 -6.89 3.28
N VAL A 417 5.76 -5.95 4.09
CA VAL A 417 4.91 -4.97 4.80
C VAL A 417 4.28 -4.01 3.79
N VAL A 418 5.09 -3.49 2.86
CA VAL A 418 4.62 -2.61 1.77
C VAL A 418 3.55 -3.32 0.93
N ASN A 419 3.82 -4.54 0.48
CA ASN A 419 2.87 -5.34 -0.31
C ASN A 419 1.56 -5.59 0.45
N THR A 420 1.64 -5.87 1.75
CA THR A 420 0.46 -6.06 2.60
C THR A 420 -0.34 -4.77 2.73
N LEU A 421 0.30 -3.63 2.98
CA LEU A 421 -0.37 -2.33 3.09
C LEU A 421 -1.06 -1.94 1.77
N ILE A 422 -0.36 -2.05 0.64
CA ILE A 422 -0.94 -1.73 -0.67
C ILE A 422 -2.14 -2.65 -0.97
N ALA A 423 -2.04 -3.95 -0.64
CA ALA A 423 -3.16 -4.87 -0.80
C ALA A 423 -4.35 -4.51 0.13
N LYS A 424 -4.07 -4.01 1.35
CA LYS A 424 -5.11 -3.51 2.26
C LYS A 424 -5.77 -2.24 1.74
N PHE A 425 -5.03 -1.32 1.10
CA PHE A 425 -5.60 -0.09 0.55
C PHE A 425 -6.43 -0.35 -0.70
N ARG A 426 -6.01 -1.28 -1.55
CA ARG A 426 -6.72 -1.63 -2.77
C ARG A 426 -8.09 -2.23 -2.46
N GLY A 427 -9.11 -1.69 -3.13
CA GLY A 427 -10.50 -2.13 -2.96
C GLY A 427 -11.21 -1.54 -1.74
N VAL A 428 -10.51 -0.86 -0.81
CA VAL A 428 -11.14 -0.24 0.37
C VAL A 428 -10.80 1.25 0.55
N ALA A 429 -9.79 1.77 -0.14
CA ALA A 429 -9.57 3.20 -0.16
C ALA A 429 -10.71 3.89 -0.93
N SER A 430 -11.44 4.76 -0.25
CA SER A 430 -12.41 5.64 -0.88
C SER A 430 -11.70 6.83 -1.50
N GLY A 431 -12.15 7.29 -2.67
CA GLY A 431 -11.59 8.45 -3.34
C GLY A 431 -12.67 9.47 -3.66
N ARG A 432 -12.30 10.75 -3.58
CA ARG A 432 -13.10 11.86 -4.08
C ARG A 432 -12.40 12.50 -5.27
N LEU A 433 -13.19 12.76 -6.33
CA LEU A 433 -12.70 13.32 -7.57
C LEU A 433 -12.98 14.82 -7.62
N ASP A 434 -12.06 15.57 -8.22
CA ASP A 434 -12.28 16.95 -8.59
C ASP A 434 -13.19 17.06 -9.84
N SER A 435 -13.52 18.30 -10.24
CA SER A 435 -14.36 18.57 -11.42
C SER A 435 -13.75 18.09 -12.76
N ARG A 436 -12.45 17.78 -12.78
CA ARG A 436 -11.72 17.28 -13.95
C ARG A 436 -11.64 15.74 -13.98
N GLY A 437 -12.10 15.08 -12.92
CA GLY A 437 -12.02 13.64 -12.76
C GLY A 437 -10.70 13.12 -12.18
N TYR A 438 -9.86 14.00 -11.60
CA TYR A 438 -8.67 13.62 -10.88
C TYR A 438 -8.97 13.38 -9.40
N THR A 439 -8.25 12.44 -8.78
CA THR A 439 -8.41 12.22 -7.35
C THR A 439 -7.85 13.41 -6.57
N GLU A 440 -8.71 14.11 -5.83
CA GLU A 440 -8.32 15.22 -4.96
C GLU A 440 -8.08 14.79 -3.51
N ALA A 441 -8.74 13.71 -3.07
CA ALA A 441 -8.55 13.11 -1.74
C ALA A 441 -8.82 11.61 -1.78
N ALA A 442 -8.15 10.87 -0.92
CA ALA A 442 -8.45 9.47 -0.66
C ALA A 442 -8.31 9.15 0.83
N ALA A 443 -9.06 8.16 1.30
CA ALA A 443 -9.01 7.72 2.69
C ALA A 443 -9.27 6.23 2.82
N ALA A 444 -8.72 5.62 3.87
CA ALA A 444 -9.01 4.24 4.25
C ALA A 444 -9.73 4.23 5.60
N HIS A 445 -10.90 3.60 5.64
CA HIS A 445 -11.77 3.53 6.80
C HIS A 445 -12.08 2.07 7.13
N THR A 446 -11.94 1.68 8.38
CA THR A 446 -12.13 0.30 8.84
C THR A 446 -13.57 -0.17 8.62
N LEU A 447 -14.55 0.59 9.11
CA LEU A 447 -15.97 0.18 9.04
C LEU A 447 -16.54 0.30 7.63
N TYR A 448 -16.16 1.34 6.87
CA TYR A 448 -16.50 1.45 5.45
C TYR A 448 -16.09 0.20 4.68
N SER A 449 -14.90 -0.34 4.97
CA SER A 449 -14.37 -1.53 4.31
C SER A 449 -15.17 -2.82 4.62
N LEU A 450 -16.05 -2.79 5.64
CA LEU A 450 -16.88 -3.92 6.06
C LEU A 450 -18.32 -3.84 5.58
N VAL A 451 -18.74 -2.70 4.96
CA VAL A 451 -20.08 -2.55 4.36
C VAL A 451 -20.07 -3.19 2.99
N ASN A 452 -20.70 -4.36 2.85
CA ASN A 452 -20.68 -5.15 1.63
C ASN A 452 -21.47 -4.52 0.46
N HIS A 453 -21.18 -4.99 -0.75
CA HIS A 453 -21.78 -4.47 -1.97
C HIS A 453 -23.17 -5.05 -2.26
N ASP A 454 -24.08 -4.16 -2.75
CA ASP A 454 -25.26 -4.53 -3.52
C ASP A 454 -25.56 -3.44 -4.57
N CYS A 455 -26.03 -3.82 -5.76
CA CYS A 455 -26.45 -2.88 -6.78
C CYS A 455 -27.83 -2.23 -6.51
N GLU A 456 -28.59 -2.77 -5.54
CA GLU A 456 -29.77 -2.16 -4.90
C GLU A 456 -29.45 -1.89 -3.42
N PRO A 457 -28.62 -0.87 -3.12
CA PRO A 457 -28.15 -0.63 -1.77
C PRO A 457 -29.27 -0.10 -0.86
N ASN A 458 -29.19 -0.41 0.44
CA ASN A 458 -30.06 0.14 1.47
C ASN A 458 -29.41 1.30 2.26
N VAL A 459 -28.11 1.54 2.02
CA VAL A 459 -27.40 2.72 2.52
C VAL A 459 -26.62 3.42 1.41
N ARG A 460 -26.43 4.73 1.54
CA ARG A 460 -25.52 5.54 0.72
C ARG A 460 -24.39 6.04 1.61
N TRP A 461 -23.26 6.36 0.98
CA TRP A 461 -22.13 6.95 1.66
C TRP A 461 -21.63 8.19 0.93
N GLU A 462 -20.97 9.06 1.68
CA GLU A 462 -20.27 10.23 1.18
C GLU A 462 -18.97 10.40 1.97
N CYS A 463 -17.87 10.64 1.25
CA CYS A 463 -16.58 10.96 1.83
C CYS A 463 -16.32 12.45 1.66
N GLY A 464 -16.64 13.24 2.70
CA GLY A 464 -16.39 14.69 2.77
C GLY A 464 -15.44 15.05 3.91
N GLY A 465 -14.48 14.16 4.25
CA GLY A 465 -13.57 14.26 5.39
C GLY A 465 -13.89 13.26 6.48
N ILE A 466 -15.15 13.07 6.76
CA ILE A 466 -15.67 12.00 7.60
C ILE A 466 -16.55 11.15 6.70
N MET A 467 -16.30 9.84 6.69
CA MET A 467 -17.15 8.89 5.97
C MET A 467 -18.50 8.77 6.66
N LYS A 468 -19.58 9.15 5.97
CA LYS A 468 -20.95 9.06 6.48
C LYS A 468 -21.76 8.07 5.68
N PHE A 469 -22.57 7.27 6.39
CA PHE A 469 -23.58 6.40 5.80
C PHE A 469 -24.95 6.79 6.29
N TRP A 470 -25.94 6.80 5.39
CA TRP A 470 -27.35 7.02 5.73
C TRP A 470 -28.27 6.08 4.96
N GLY A 471 -29.40 5.80 5.59
CA GLY A 471 -30.43 4.95 5.02
C GLY A 471 -31.03 5.52 3.74
N VAL A 472 -31.28 4.66 2.73
CA VAL A 472 -31.99 5.01 1.49
C VAL A 472 -33.23 4.16 1.30
N GLY A 473 -34.34 4.79 0.89
CA GLY A 473 -35.57 4.08 0.54
C GLY A 473 -35.38 3.19 -0.70
N LYS A 474 -36.11 2.08 -0.75
CA LYS A 474 -36.10 1.15 -1.90
C LYS A 474 -36.71 1.77 -3.16
N GLU A 475 -37.53 2.79 -3.03
CA GLU A 475 -38.14 3.53 -4.15
C GLU A 475 -37.70 5.01 -4.13
N GLU A 476 -37.46 5.60 -5.30
CA GLU A 476 -37.19 7.03 -5.41
C GLU A 476 -38.43 7.81 -4.93
N GLY A 477 -38.25 8.61 -3.86
CA GLY A 477 -39.33 9.39 -3.25
C GLY A 477 -40.00 8.77 -2.02
N ALA A 478 -39.55 7.62 -1.54
CA ALA A 478 -40.00 7.08 -0.27
C ALA A 478 -39.41 7.89 0.89
N GLU A 479 -40.20 8.75 1.51
CA GLU A 479 -39.79 9.56 2.67
C GLU A 479 -40.15 8.90 4.01
N GLU A 480 -40.99 7.88 4.02
CA GLU A 480 -41.47 7.21 5.23
C GLU A 480 -41.12 5.70 5.26
N GLY A 481 -40.69 5.24 6.41
CA GLY A 481 -40.39 3.86 6.71
C GLY A 481 -38.92 3.59 7.03
N ALA A 482 -38.63 2.36 7.45
CA ALA A 482 -37.26 1.92 7.69
C ALA A 482 -36.56 1.65 6.36
N ALA A 483 -35.42 2.29 6.12
CA ALA A 483 -34.51 2.00 5.02
C ALA A 483 -33.81 0.65 5.26
N VAL A 484 -33.39 0.42 6.52
CA VAL A 484 -32.78 -0.84 6.98
C VAL A 484 -33.51 -1.28 8.25
N ARG A 485 -34.00 -2.50 8.28
CA ARG A 485 -34.66 -3.03 9.47
C ARG A 485 -33.65 -3.61 10.44
N LYS A 486 -34.00 -3.66 11.71
CA LYS A 486 -33.20 -4.34 12.73
C LYS A 486 -32.84 -5.76 12.29
N GLY A 487 -31.56 -6.10 12.33
CA GLY A 487 -31.00 -7.40 11.94
C GLY A 487 -30.66 -7.52 10.45
N GLU A 488 -31.02 -6.54 9.61
CA GLU A 488 -30.60 -6.50 8.20
C GLU A 488 -29.15 -6.00 8.07
N GLU A 489 -28.48 -6.48 7.04
CA GLU A 489 -27.12 -6.05 6.68
C GLU A 489 -27.17 -4.70 5.95
N LEU A 490 -26.28 -3.78 6.33
CA LEU A 490 -26.02 -2.57 5.59
C LEU A 490 -25.27 -2.92 4.30
N LYS A 491 -25.81 -2.51 3.15
CA LYS A 491 -25.20 -2.74 1.84
C LYS A 491 -25.12 -1.44 1.05
N SER A 492 -23.95 -1.19 0.48
CA SER A 492 -23.66 -0.01 -0.35
C SER A 492 -23.35 -0.40 -1.78
N CYS A 493 -23.44 0.54 -2.71
CA CYS A 493 -23.03 0.34 -4.10
C CYS A 493 -21.59 0.79 -4.31
N TYR A 494 -20.74 -0.09 -4.87
CA TYR A 494 -19.32 0.20 -5.15
C TYR A 494 -19.11 0.72 -6.58
N CYS A 495 -20.15 0.73 -7.41
CA CYS A 495 -20.13 1.22 -8.78
C CYS A 495 -21.24 2.24 -9.02
N ASP A 496 -21.26 2.85 -10.19
CA ASP A 496 -22.37 3.68 -10.61
C ASP A 496 -23.61 2.79 -10.86
N LYS A 497 -24.63 2.95 -10.01
CA LYS A 497 -25.88 2.20 -10.09
C LYS A 497 -26.71 2.49 -11.34
N SER A 498 -26.42 3.57 -12.09
CA SER A 498 -27.12 3.94 -13.33
C SER A 498 -26.68 3.08 -14.53
N LEU A 499 -25.52 2.41 -14.43
CA LEU A 499 -24.99 1.55 -15.48
C LEU A 499 -25.81 0.25 -15.63
N GLY A 500 -25.77 -0.36 -16.83
CA GLY A 500 -26.29 -1.69 -17.09
C GLY A 500 -25.52 -2.79 -16.33
N TYR A 501 -26.13 -3.99 -16.18
CA TYR A 501 -25.48 -5.04 -15.36
C TYR A 501 -24.11 -5.49 -15.91
N LYS A 502 -23.90 -5.46 -17.24
CA LYS A 502 -22.62 -5.83 -17.86
C LYS A 502 -21.51 -4.87 -17.44
N GLU A 503 -21.78 -3.56 -17.55
CA GLU A 503 -20.83 -2.51 -17.18
C GLU A 503 -20.57 -2.52 -15.67
N ARG A 504 -21.59 -2.74 -14.84
CA ARG A 504 -21.41 -2.90 -13.39
C ARG A 504 -20.55 -4.11 -13.06
N ARG A 505 -20.74 -5.25 -13.74
CA ARG A 505 -19.89 -6.46 -13.55
C ARG A 505 -18.46 -6.22 -13.95
N GLU A 506 -18.22 -5.54 -15.08
CA GLU A 506 -16.88 -5.15 -15.52
C GLU A 506 -16.18 -4.26 -14.47
N TRP A 507 -16.91 -3.26 -13.95
CA TRP A 507 -16.42 -2.46 -12.83
C TRP A 507 -16.08 -3.29 -11.60
N MET A 508 -16.96 -4.21 -11.24
CA MET A 508 -16.81 -5.05 -10.04
C MET A 508 -15.64 -6.05 -10.14
N MET A 509 -15.24 -6.45 -11.35
CA MET A 509 -14.02 -7.22 -11.54
C MET A 509 -12.79 -6.50 -10.95
N GLY A 510 -12.74 -5.18 -11.06
CA GLY A 510 -11.67 -4.35 -10.46
C GLY A 510 -11.76 -4.22 -8.94
N CYS A 511 -12.96 -4.15 -8.39
CA CYS A 511 -13.20 -3.90 -6.97
C CYS A 511 -13.29 -5.17 -6.13
N LEU A 512 -13.97 -6.21 -6.64
CA LEU A 512 -14.28 -7.45 -5.92
C LEU A 512 -13.51 -8.66 -6.46
N GLY A 513 -12.79 -8.52 -7.56
CA GLY A 513 -12.10 -9.63 -8.21
C GLY A 513 -13.03 -10.66 -8.89
N GLY A 514 -14.32 -10.32 -9.09
CA GLY A 514 -15.28 -11.20 -9.73
C GLY A 514 -16.60 -10.51 -10.12
N CYS A 515 -17.39 -11.20 -10.94
CA CYS A 515 -18.68 -10.72 -11.40
C CYS A 515 -19.70 -10.61 -10.27
N CYS A 516 -20.35 -9.45 -10.14
CA CYS A 516 -21.42 -9.25 -9.15
C CYS A 516 -22.58 -10.23 -9.38
N ARG A 517 -23.03 -10.88 -8.30
CA ARG A 517 -24.14 -11.82 -8.25
C ARG A 517 -25.30 -11.34 -7.36
N CYS A 518 -25.41 -10.02 -7.14
CA CYS A 518 -26.58 -9.49 -6.43
C CYS A 518 -27.87 -9.77 -7.21
N GLU A 519 -28.99 -9.71 -6.50
CA GLU A 519 -30.29 -10.07 -7.05
C GLU A 519 -30.67 -9.24 -8.28
N ARG A 520 -30.33 -7.92 -8.26
CA ARG A 520 -30.55 -7.03 -9.39
C ARG A 520 -29.77 -7.46 -10.64
N CYS A 521 -28.47 -7.75 -10.53
CA CYS A 521 -27.66 -8.17 -11.67
C CYS A 521 -28.14 -9.50 -12.27
N LEU A 522 -28.56 -10.46 -11.42
CA LEU A 522 -29.09 -11.73 -11.88
C LEU A 522 -30.48 -11.57 -12.52
N ARG A 523 -31.32 -10.65 -12.06
CA ARG A 523 -32.63 -10.33 -12.64
C ARG A 523 -32.47 -9.69 -14.03
N GLU A 524 -31.67 -8.62 -14.15
CA GLU A 524 -31.41 -7.92 -15.42
C GLU A 524 -30.82 -8.87 -16.49
N GLU A 525 -29.91 -9.76 -16.10
CA GLU A 525 -29.35 -10.78 -16.98
C GLU A 525 -30.43 -11.76 -17.52
N ARG A 526 -31.31 -12.23 -16.65
CA ARG A 526 -32.44 -13.12 -17.07
C ARG A 526 -33.40 -12.40 -18.04
N GLU A 527 -33.76 -11.15 -17.75
CA GLU A 527 -34.61 -10.32 -18.59
C GLU A 527 -34.03 -10.11 -20.00
N GLU A 528 -32.71 -9.88 -20.10
CA GLU A 528 -32.02 -9.76 -21.40
C GLU A 528 -32.05 -11.11 -22.17
N MET A 529 -31.77 -12.23 -21.46
CA MET A 529 -31.83 -13.57 -22.10
C MET A 529 -33.24 -13.94 -22.59
N GLU A 530 -34.25 -13.56 -21.87
CA GLU A 530 -35.67 -13.82 -22.25
C GLU A 530 -36.11 -12.85 -23.37
N GLY A 531 -35.77 -11.57 -23.27
CA GLY A 531 -36.06 -10.56 -24.32
C GLY A 531 -35.39 -10.86 -25.65
N GLY A 532 -34.15 -11.42 -25.63
CA GLY A 532 -33.45 -11.87 -26.84
C GLY A 532 -34.03 -13.10 -27.51
N LYS A 533 -34.85 -13.90 -26.82
CA LYS A 533 -35.58 -15.06 -27.40
C LYS A 533 -36.87 -14.70 -28.16
N VAL A 534 -37.38 -13.48 -27.97
CA VAL A 534 -38.62 -13.01 -28.62
C VAL A 534 -38.35 -12.37 -30.00
N LEU A 535 -37.07 -12.13 -30.33
CA LEU A 535 -36.66 -11.46 -31.59
C LEU A 535 -36.02 -12.41 -32.63
N ASN A 536 -36.08 -13.75 -32.41
CA ASN A 536 -35.63 -14.77 -33.38
C ASN A 536 -36.84 -15.66 -33.79
#